data_3a38bd2ec708bdd388bbc7f09e1b1480
#
_entry.id   3a38bd2ec708bdd388bbc7f09e1b1480
#
_cell.length_a   1.000
_cell.length_b   1.000
_cell.length_c   1.000
_cell.angle_alpha   90.00
_cell.angle_beta   90.00
_cell.angle_gamma   90.00
#
_symmetry.space_group_name_H-M   'P 1'
#
loop_
_entity.id
_entity.type
_entity.pdbx_description
1 polymer ?
#
loop_
_entity_poly.entity_id
_entity_poly.type
_entity_poly.pdbx_seq_one_letter_code
_entity_poly.pdbx_strand_id
1 'polypeptide(L)'
;RKMAVDNSGNVYITGDSKGAGTDYDFCTIKYNSSGAQQWVQRYNGTGNGVDYPNSIAVDKSGNVYVTGISLGNDSGNDFLTIKYNSTGVQQWVQRYNYSSGDDAAYDIALDTSGNVYVTGKSGTTAVSSDDYTTIKYNSAGIQQWVKRYNGPGNLNDVAFGLVVDASGNVYVTGSSAGSSLSFDYLTLKYNSAGVQQWEKRFNGSFSNFDAAYAIKLDYSGNIYVTGAATGLGTFKDFLTIKYDALGTQVWARTYDAISHKDDYGTSLAVDSVGNVFVTGISAAANGTFDFLTICYNSAG
;
A
#
# COMPACT_ATOMS: atom_id res chain seq x y z
N ARG A 1 2.58 -13.02 3.48
CA ARG A 1 2.34 -11.58 3.61
C ARG A 1 1.29 -11.07 2.63
N LYS A 2 1.43 -11.28 1.33
CA LYS A 2 0.42 -10.86 0.32
C LYS A 2 0.24 -11.93 -0.74
N MET A 3 -0.94 -11.94 -1.36
CA MET A 3 -1.23 -12.81 -2.48
C MET A 3 -1.96 -12.07 -3.59
N ALA A 4 -1.83 -12.58 -4.81
CA ALA A 4 -2.59 -12.18 -5.99
C ALA A 4 -3.13 -13.43 -6.70
N VAL A 5 -4.21 -13.27 -7.46
CA VAL A 5 -4.82 -14.34 -8.25
C VAL A 5 -5.00 -13.82 -9.67
N ASP A 6 -4.63 -14.61 -10.67
CA ASP A 6 -4.88 -14.27 -12.07
C ASP A 6 -6.25 -14.77 -12.55
N ASN A 7 -6.64 -14.38 -13.76
CA ASN A 7 -7.93 -14.75 -14.34
C ASN A 7 -8.09 -16.26 -14.61
N SER A 8 -7.02 -17.03 -14.57
CA SER A 8 -7.01 -18.50 -14.71
C SER A 8 -7.10 -19.22 -13.38
N GLY A 9 -7.21 -18.46 -12.27
CA GLY A 9 -7.26 -19.00 -10.92
C GLY A 9 -5.90 -19.44 -10.37
N ASN A 10 -4.78 -19.07 -11.02
CA ASN A 10 -3.47 -19.30 -10.43
C ASN A 10 -3.25 -18.35 -9.27
N VAL A 11 -2.65 -18.85 -8.20
CA VAL A 11 -2.39 -18.12 -6.96
C VAL A 11 -0.90 -17.82 -6.86
N TYR A 12 -0.58 -16.57 -6.57
CA TYR A 12 0.77 -16.07 -6.37
C TYR A 12 0.90 -15.55 -4.94
N ILE A 13 1.91 -16.02 -4.22
CA ILE A 13 2.13 -15.64 -2.81
C ILE A 13 3.53 -15.07 -2.70
N THR A 14 3.67 -13.97 -1.97
CA THR A 14 4.98 -13.44 -1.58
C THR A 14 5.10 -13.33 -0.07
N GLY A 15 6.28 -13.61 0.43
CA GLY A 15 6.66 -13.53 1.83
C GLY A 15 8.17 -13.66 1.97
N ASP A 16 8.64 -13.50 3.19
CA ASP A 16 10.05 -13.68 3.52
C ASP A 16 10.31 -15.15 3.87
N SER A 17 11.49 -15.61 3.53
CA SER A 17 11.92 -16.97 3.82
C SER A 17 13.42 -17.03 4.05
N LYS A 18 13.83 -17.63 5.16
CA LYS A 18 15.25 -17.78 5.49
C LYS A 18 15.97 -18.68 4.49
N GLY A 19 17.03 -18.16 3.89
CA GLY A 19 17.89 -18.89 2.96
C GLY A 19 18.98 -19.68 3.68
N ALA A 20 19.66 -20.58 2.95
CA ALA A 20 20.82 -21.28 3.47
C ALA A 20 22.06 -20.37 3.40
N GLY A 21 22.46 -19.82 4.53
CA GLY A 21 23.62 -18.90 4.64
C GLY A 21 23.28 -17.43 4.38
N THR A 22 21.99 -17.10 4.22
CA THR A 22 21.46 -15.74 4.15
C THR A 22 20.45 -15.51 5.28
N ASP A 23 20.04 -14.28 5.49
CA ASP A 23 18.94 -13.95 6.42
C ASP A 23 17.57 -14.16 5.71
N TYR A 24 16.56 -13.39 6.03
CA TYR A 24 15.26 -13.47 5.38
C TYR A 24 15.30 -12.83 4.00
N ASP A 25 14.99 -13.61 2.95
CA ASP A 25 14.99 -13.20 1.55
C ASP A 25 13.54 -13.12 1.02
N PHE A 26 13.32 -12.35 -0.06
CA PHE A 26 12.04 -12.43 -0.79
C PHE A 26 11.83 -13.86 -1.26
N CYS A 27 10.66 -14.41 -0.99
CA CYS A 27 10.20 -15.69 -1.52
C CYS A 27 8.87 -15.48 -2.23
N THR A 28 8.82 -15.83 -3.50
CA THR A 28 7.61 -15.77 -4.33
C THR A 28 7.27 -17.13 -4.88
N ILE A 29 6.03 -17.57 -4.71
CA ILE A 29 5.58 -18.91 -5.09
C ILE A 29 4.35 -18.78 -5.98
N LYS A 30 4.30 -19.54 -7.07
CA LYS A 30 3.11 -19.71 -7.90
C LYS A 30 2.53 -21.10 -7.71
N TYR A 31 1.22 -21.15 -7.52
CA TYR A 31 0.39 -22.34 -7.59
C TYR A 31 -0.57 -22.22 -8.77
N ASN A 32 -0.90 -23.32 -9.42
CA ASN A 32 -2.00 -23.33 -10.39
C ASN A 32 -3.36 -23.39 -9.68
N SER A 33 -4.45 -23.30 -10.44
CA SER A 33 -5.82 -23.32 -9.93
C SER A 33 -6.21 -24.62 -9.20
N SER A 34 -5.45 -25.73 -9.38
CA SER A 34 -5.63 -26.96 -8.63
C SER A 34 -4.78 -27.04 -7.35
N GLY A 35 -4.03 -25.96 -7.02
CA GLY A 35 -3.16 -25.90 -5.85
C GLY A 35 -1.78 -26.54 -6.03
N ALA A 36 -1.44 -26.99 -7.23
CA ALA A 36 -0.10 -27.55 -7.50
C ALA A 36 0.93 -26.42 -7.70
N GLN A 37 2.04 -26.51 -6.95
CA GLN A 37 3.14 -25.56 -7.06
C GLN A 37 3.76 -25.61 -8.45
N GLN A 38 3.93 -24.45 -9.09
CA GLN A 38 4.51 -24.32 -10.41
C GLN A 38 5.98 -23.90 -10.35
N TRP A 39 6.27 -22.88 -9.53
CA TRP A 39 7.63 -22.41 -9.32
C TRP A 39 7.77 -21.70 -7.97
N VAL A 40 9.00 -21.60 -7.49
CA VAL A 40 9.44 -20.81 -6.34
C VAL A 40 10.63 -19.98 -6.78
N GLN A 41 10.60 -18.69 -6.47
CA GLN A 41 11.73 -17.79 -6.68
C GLN A 41 12.13 -17.14 -5.36
N ARG A 42 13.43 -17.08 -5.11
CA ARG A 42 14.04 -16.36 -4.00
C ARG A 42 14.90 -15.24 -4.54
N TYR A 43 14.93 -14.15 -3.83
CA TYR A 43 15.81 -13.04 -4.15
C TYR A 43 16.43 -12.54 -2.84
N ASN A 44 17.76 -12.60 -2.79
CA ASN A 44 18.59 -12.02 -1.74
C ASN A 44 19.14 -10.69 -2.25
N GLY A 45 18.93 -9.62 -1.50
CA GLY A 45 19.44 -8.30 -1.81
C GLY A 45 20.96 -8.23 -1.73
N THR A 46 21.54 -7.18 -2.30
CA THR A 46 22.99 -6.99 -2.39
C THR A 46 23.68 -6.83 -1.03
N GLY A 47 22.94 -6.39 0.00
CA GLY A 47 23.45 -6.23 1.36
C GLY A 47 23.52 -7.51 2.18
N ASN A 48 23.08 -8.66 1.63
CA ASN A 48 23.01 -9.96 2.31
C ASN A 48 22.31 -9.92 3.68
N GLY A 49 21.46 -8.93 3.91
CA GLY A 49 20.68 -8.78 5.12
C GLY A 49 19.21 -9.17 4.91
N VAL A 50 18.36 -8.63 5.75
CA VAL A 50 16.93 -8.95 5.71
C VAL A 50 16.25 -8.24 4.54
N ASP A 51 15.49 -9.00 3.75
CA ASP A 51 14.66 -8.54 2.65
C ASP A 51 13.19 -8.89 2.91
N TYR A 52 12.29 -7.90 2.92
CA TYR A 52 10.87 -8.09 3.23
C TYR A 52 9.98 -7.71 2.04
N PRO A 53 9.35 -8.66 1.34
CA PRO A 53 8.33 -8.35 0.35
C PRO A 53 7.04 -7.90 1.04
N ASN A 54 6.47 -6.78 0.58
CA ASN A 54 5.27 -6.19 1.17
C ASN A 54 4.04 -6.30 0.28
N SER A 55 4.20 -6.27 -1.05
CA SER A 55 3.07 -6.36 -1.98
C SER A 55 3.42 -7.10 -3.27
N ILE A 56 2.39 -7.65 -3.92
CA ILE A 56 2.49 -8.44 -5.14
C ILE A 56 1.33 -8.07 -6.09
N ALA A 57 1.63 -7.96 -7.37
CA ALA A 57 0.65 -7.81 -8.44
C ALA A 57 0.93 -8.79 -9.58
N VAL A 58 -0.12 -9.15 -10.33
CA VAL A 58 -0.01 -10.02 -11.51
C VAL A 58 -0.70 -9.34 -12.69
N ASP A 59 -0.07 -9.34 -13.85
CA ASP A 59 -0.68 -8.81 -15.08
C ASP A 59 -1.48 -9.89 -15.84
N LYS A 60 -2.20 -9.48 -16.89
CA LYS A 60 -3.03 -10.37 -17.72
C LYS A 60 -2.23 -11.46 -18.41
N SER A 61 -0.92 -11.30 -18.59
CA SER A 61 0.01 -12.27 -19.19
C SER A 61 0.61 -13.23 -18.17
N GLY A 62 0.24 -13.09 -16.89
CA GLY A 62 0.76 -13.89 -15.79
C GLY A 62 2.17 -13.48 -15.35
N ASN A 63 2.66 -12.29 -15.75
CA ASN A 63 3.89 -11.77 -15.17
C ASN A 63 3.61 -11.28 -13.76
N VAL A 64 4.58 -11.51 -12.87
CA VAL A 64 4.47 -11.26 -11.44
C VAL A 64 5.40 -10.11 -11.05
N TYR A 65 4.89 -9.18 -10.29
CA TYR A 65 5.61 -8.03 -9.81
C TYR A 65 5.56 -8.01 -8.28
N VAL A 66 6.71 -7.94 -7.64
CA VAL A 66 6.82 -7.96 -6.17
C VAL A 66 7.61 -6.74 -5.74
N THR A 67 7.14 -6.07 -4.71
CA THR A 67 7.84 -4.93 -4.11
C THR A 67 7.96 -5.07 -2.60
N GLY A 68 8.94 -4.38 -2.04
CA GLY A 68 9.17 -4.38 -0.59
C GLY A 68 10.44 -3.64 -0.21
N ILE A 69 11.05 -4.11 0.86
CA ILE A 69 12.22 -3.52 1.50
C ILE A 69 13.40 -4.47 1.30
N SER A 70 14.56 -3.95 0.94
CA SER A 70 15.78 -4.75 0.80
C SER A 70 16.99 -3.98 1.30
N LEU A 71 17.80 -4.61 2.15
CA LEU A 71 19.04 -4.00 2.64
C LEU A 71 20.01 -3.73 1.48
N GLY A 72 20.49 -2.48 1.39
CA GLY A 72 21.53 -2.07 0.44
C GLY A 72 22.93 -2.32 0.99
N ASN A 73 23.95 -2.20 0.13
CA ASN A 73 25.35 -2.38 0.56
C ASN A 73 25.85 -1.22 1.45
N ASP A 74 25.37 0.01 1.21
CA ASP A 74 25.96 1.22 1.80
C ASP A 74 24.93 2.18 2.38
N SER A 75 23.63 1.83 2.39
CA SER A 75 22.56 2.83 2.50
C SER A 75 21.38 2.48 3.38
N GLY A 76 21.43 1.43 4.19
CA GLY A 76 20.23 0.99 4.91
C GLY A 76 19.24 0.24 3.99
N ASN A 77 17.97 0.33 4.31
CA ASN A 77 16.91 -0.32 3.53
C ASN A 77 16.49 0.53 2.33
N ASP A 78 16.28 -0.11 1.19
CA ASP A 78 15.85 0.54 -0.05
C ASP A 78 14.54 -0.08 -0.57
N PHE A 79 13.79 0.66 -1.43
CA PHE A 79 12.75 0.05 -2.25
C PHE A 79 13.36 -1.01 -3.13
N LEU A 80 12.76 -2.16 -3.17
CA LEU A 80 13.07 -3.20 -4.15
C LEU A 80 11.81 -3.56 -4.91
N THR A 81 11.91 -3.64 -6.25
CA THR A 81 10.83 -4.09 -7.12
C THR A 81 11.38 -5.10 -8.13
N ILE A 82 10.76 -6.26 -8.23
CA ILE A 82 11.19 -7.36 -9.09
C ILE A 82 10.04 -7.73 -10.03
N LYS A 83 10.37 -7.98 -11.29
CA LYS A 83 9.45 -8.62 -12.25
C LYS A 83 9.92 -10.01 -12.59
N TYR A 84 9.01 -10.97 -12.52
CA TYR A 84 9.15 -12.31 -13.06
C TYR A 84 8.17 -12.50 -14.22
N ASN A 85 8.53 -13.28 -15.24
CA ASN A 85 7.56 -13.71 -16.26
C ASN A 85 6.64 -14.82 -15.70
N SER A 86 5.67 -15.25 -16.49
CA SER A 86 4.70 -16.28 -16.09
C SER A 86 5.30 -17.63 -15.72
N THR A 87 6.56 -17.90 -16.15
CA THR A 87 7.31 -19.12 -15.83
C THR A 87 8.28 -18.96 -14.67
N GLY A 88 8.28 -17.78 -14.02
CA GLY A 88 9.13 -17.49 -12.86
C GLY A 88 10.53 -16.97 -13.19
N VAL A 89 10.84 -16.72 -14.47
CA VAL A 89 12.15 -16.16 -14.85
C VAL A 89 12.17 -14.67 -14.58
N GLN A 90 13.17 -14.22 -13.80
CA GLN A 90 13.37 -12.80 -13.49
C GLN A 90 13.63 -12.01 -14.78
N GLN A 91 12.90 -10.93 -14.97
CA GLN A 91 12.99 -10.05 -16.13
C GLN A 91 13.81 -8.80 -15.82
N TRP A 92 13.52 -8.17 -14.68
CA TRP A 92 14.26 -7.03 -14.18
C TRP A 92 14.12 -6.90 -12.66
N VAL A 93 15.07 -6.18 -12.08
CA VAL A 93 15.07 -5.73 -10.68
C VAL A 93 15.35 -4.24 -10.68
N GLN A 94 14.56 -3.49 -9.91
CA GLN A 94 14.78 -2.07 -9.68
C GLN A 94 14.89 -1.80 -8.19
N ARG A 95 15.95 -1.11 -7.83
CA ARG A 95 16.20 -0.59 -6.50
C ARG A 95 16.08 0.92 -6.54
N TYR A 96 15.41 1.50 -5.56
CA TYR A 96 15.38 2.94 -5.38
C TYR A 96 15.88 3.27 -3.99
N ASN A 97 16.90 4.11 -3.96
CA ASN A 97 17.51 4.68 -2.78
C ASN A 97 17.46 6.21 -2.96
N TYR A 98 16.79 6.90 -2.04
CA TYR A 98 16.74 8.36 -2.08
C TYR A 98 18.02 8.98 -1.51
N SER A 99 18.52 8.42 -0.40
CA SER A 99 19.74 8.85 0.29
C SER A 99 20.23 7.74 1.22
N SER A 100 21.11 8.03 2.14
CA SER A 100 21.57 7.05 3.14
C SER A 100 20.54 6.69 4.24
N GLY A 101 19.28 7.11 4.11
CA GLY A 101 18.19 6.74 5.03
C GLY A 101 17.48 5.45 4.63
N ASP A 102 16.55 5.00 5.47
CA ASP A 102 15.71 3.85 5.15
C ASP A 102 14.59 4.24 4.19
N ASP A 103 14.51 3.52 3.08
CA ASP A 103 13.44 3.61 2.11
C ASP A 103 12.62 2.30 2.12
N ALA A 104 11.30 2.38 2.04
CA ALA A 104 10.43 1.22 2.18
C ALA A 104 9.24 1.27 1.22
N ALA A 105 9.16 0.31 0.29
CA ALA A 105 7.98 0.12 -0.55
C ALA A 105 6.92 -0.69 0.19
N TYR A 106 5.66 -0.22 0.16
CA TYR A 106 4.55 -0.89 0.84
C TYR A 106 3.49 -1.44 -0.10
N ASP A 107 3.27 -0.81 -1.25
CA ASP A 107 2.24 -1.29 -2.17
C ASP A 107 2.65 -1.13 -3.65
N ILE A 108 2.04 -1.96 -4.52
CA ILE A 108 2.30 -2.03 -5.95
C ILE A 108 0.99 -2.17 -6.73
N ALA A 109 0.84 -1.43 -7.83
CA ALA A 109 -0.24 -1.61 -8.79
C ALA A 109 0.27 -1.53 -10.23
N LEU A 110 -0.53 -2.05 -11.15
CA LEU A 110 -0.25 -2.09 -12.58
C LEU A 110 -1.35 -1.36 -13.34
N ASP A 111 -0.99 -0.63 -14.39
CA ASP A 111 -1.97 -0.18 -15.37
C ASP A 111 -2.14 -1.19 -16.51
N THR A 112 -3.11 -0.95 -17.38
CA THR A 112 -3.41 -1.82 -18.53
C THR A 112 -2.32 -1.85 -19.60
N SER A 113 -1.39 -0.90 -19.59
CA SER A 113 -0.21 -0.82 -20.47
C SER A 113 1.00 -1.55 -19.88
N GLY A 114 0.87 -2.13 -18.68
CA GLY A 114 1.96 -2.83 -17.98
C GLY A 114 2.95 -1.88 -17.30
N ASN A 115 2.61 -0.61 -17.13
CA ASN A 115 3.39 0.25 -16.24
C ASN A 115 3.19 -0.18 -14.79
N VAL A 116 4.24 -0.02 -14.02
CA VAL A 116 4.32 -0.44 -12.61
C VAL A 116 4.39 0.79 -11.72
N TYR A 117 3.54 0.85 -10.73
CA TYR A 117 3.49 1.94 -9.77
C TYR A 117 3.76 1.37 -8.39
N VAL A 118 4.68 1.99 -7.66
CA VAL A 118 5.10 1.55 -6.32
C VAL A 118 5.04 2.73 -5.38
N THR A 119 4.53 2.52 -4.18
CA THR A 119 4.47 3.57 -3.17
C THR A 119 4.99 3.11 -1.81
N GLY A 120 5.40 4.07 -1.01
CA GLY A 120 5.91 3.85 0.34
C GLY A 120 6.45 5.13 0.98
N LYS A 121 7.56 5.00 1.68
CA LYS A 121 8.23 6.12 2.34
C LYS A 121 9.70 6.16 1.97
N SER A 122 10.28 7.35 1.89
CA SER A 122 11.73 7.51 1.79
C SER A 122 12.22 8.70 2.61
N GLY A 123 13.33 8.53 3.27
CA GLY A 123 13.87 9.52 4.20
C GLY A 123 15.36 9.77 4.05
N THR A 124 15.90 10.60 4.93
CA THR A 124 17.33 10.87 5.07
C THR A 124 17.80 10.56 6.49
N THR A 125 19.07 10.19 6.65
CA THR A 125 19.65 10.03 8.00
C THR A 125 19.85 11.35 8.74
N ALA A 126 19.87 12.47 8.01
CA ALA A 126 20.17 13.81 8.58
C ALA A 126 18.95 14.47 9.23
N VAL A 127 17.73 14.09 8.79
CA VAL A 127 16.47 14.57 9.34
C VAL A 127 15.58 13.33 9.47
N SER A 128 15.11 13.03 10.66
CA SER A 128 14.26 11.86 10.92
C SER A 128 12.84 12.06 10.38
N SER A 129 12.72 12.40 9.10
CA SER A 129 11.45 12.57 8.42
C SER A 129 11.42 11.75 7.13
N ASP A 130 10.48 10.84 7.08
CA ASP A 130 10.15 10.09 5.87
C ASP A 130 9.10 10.85 5.08
N ASP A 131 9.21 10.88 3.75
CA ASP A 131 8.18 11.44 2.88
C ASP A 131 7.47 10.34 2.08
N TYR A 132 6.18 10.55 1.72
CA TYR A 132 5.55 9.70 0.71
C TYR A 132 6.44 9.64 -0.51
N THR A 133 6.69 8.45 -0.99
CA THR A 133 7.40 8.25 -2.24
C THR A 133 6.56 7.36 -3.15
N THR A 134 6.31 7.85 -4.37
CA THR A 134 5.60 7.10 -5.41
C THR A 134 6.44 7.10 -6.67
N ILE A 135 6.66 5.92 -7.24
CA ILE A 135 7.53 5.69 -8.40
C ILE A 135 6.72 5.03 -9.50
N LYS A 136 6.90 5.49 -10.74
CA LYS A 136 6.39 4.83 -11.94
C LYS A 136 7.55 4.26 -12.73
N TYR A 137 7.45 2.98 -13.08
CA TYR A 137 8.29 2.31 -14.07
C TYR A 137 7.44 1.94 -15.29
N ASN A 138 8.02 1.93 -16.47
CA ASN A 138 7.37 1.31 -17.63
C ASN A 138 7.46 -0.23 -17.55
N SER A 139 6.85 -0.92 -18.51
CA SER A 139 6.83 -2.40 -18.55
C SER A 139 8.22 -3.06 -18.65
N ALA A 140 9.24 -2.30 -19.11
CA ALA A 140 10.64 -2.73 -19.18
C ALA A 140 11.44 -2.43 -17.90
N GLY A 141 10.79 -1.87 -16.86
CA GLY A 141 11.42 -1.50 -15.60
C GLY A 141 12.15 -0.15 -15.62
N ILE A 142 12.02 0.63 -16.69
CA ILE A 142 12.66 1.95 -16.77
C ILE A 142 11.83 2.98 -16.00
N GLN A 143 12.45 3.65 -15.04
CA GLN A 143 11.81 4.67 -14.23
C GLN A 143 11.35 5.84 -15.12
N GLN A 144 10.07 6.21 -14.98
CA GLN A 144 9.44 7.29 -15.72
C GLN A 144 9.40 8.58 -14.89
N TRP A 145 9.01 8.44 -13.62
CA TRP A 145 9.00 9.53 -12.67
C TRP A 145 9.06 9.00 -11.22
N VAL A 146 9.53 9.87 -10.33
CA VAL A 146 9.43 9.74 -8.87
C VAL A 146 8.74 10.98 -8.34
N LYS A 147 7.79 10.79 -7.41
CA LYS A 147 7.13 11.86 -6.67
C LYS A 147 7.29 11.64 -5.20
N ARG A 148 7.77 12.67 -4.53
CA ARG A 148 7.83 12.74 -3.07
C ARG A 148 6.85 13.80 -2.60
N TYR A 149 6.21 13.53 -1.47
CA TYR A 149 5.34 14.49 -0.80
C TYR A 149 5.76 14.58 0.66
N ASN A 150 6.13 15.78 1.08
CA ASN A 150 6.40 16.15 2.45
C ASN A 150 5.22 16.97 2.97
N GLY A 151 4.58 16.50 4.02
CA GLY A 151 3.44 17.16 4.65
C GLY A 151 3.83 18.46 5.35
N PRO A 152 2.85 19.30 5.70
CA PRO A 152 3.10 20.62 6.30
C PRO A 152 3.76 20.55 7.69
N GLY A 153 3.75 19.38 8.34
CA GLY A 153 4.42 19.15 9.62
C GLY A 153 5.93 18.94 9.50
N ASN A 154 6.46 18.71 8.29
CA ASN A 154 7.85 18.33 8.04
C ASN A 154 8.33 17.18 8.94
N LEU A 155 7.46 16.22 9.18
CA LEU A 155 7.69 14.98 9.93
C LEU A 155 7.37 13.79 9.02
N ASN A 156 7.26 12.59 9.62
CA ASN A 156 7.03 11.38 8.85
C ASN A 156 5.72 11.41 8.06
N ASP A 157 5.83 11.08 6.79
CA ASP A 157 4.74 10.87 5.87
C ASP A 157 4.89 9.47 5.26
N VAL A 158 3.88 8.61 5.40
CA VAL A 158 3.97 7.20 5.00
C VAL A 158 2.79 6.81 4.13
N ALA A 159 3.06 6.46 2.86
CA ALA A 159 2.05 5.93 1.95
C ALA A 159 1.91 4.42 2.12
N PHE A 160 0.71 3.94 2.45
CA PHE A 160 0.44 2.52 2.70
C PHE A 160 -0.26 1.80 1.55
N GLY A 161 -1.01 2.52 0.73
CA GLY A 161 -1.77 1.92 -0.35
C GLY A 161 -1.83 2.78 -1.60
N LEU A 162 -1.93 2.13 -2.76
CA LEU A 162 -2.12 2.81 -4.03
C LEU A 162 -3.05 2.03 -4.96
N VAL A 163 -3.75 2.77 -5.84
CA VAL A 163 -4.50 2.21 -6.98
C VAL A 163 -4.30 3.08 -8.20
N VAL A 164 -4.50 2.48 -9.38
CA VAL A 164 -4.36 3.15 -10.67
C VAL A 164 -5.67 2.98 -11.44
N ASP A 165 -6.20 4.06 -12.02
CA ASP A 165 -7.38 3.99 -12.89
C ASP A 165 -7.01 3.64 -14.35
N ALA A 166 -8.02 3.42 -15.18
CA ALA A 166 -7.83 3.06 -16.59
C ALA A 166 -7.13 4.16 -17.43
N SER A 167 -7.12 5.40 -16.95
CA SER A 167 -6.45 6.54 -17.58
C SER A 167 -4.99 6.70 -17.11
N GLY A 168 -4.54 5.83 -16.19
CA GLY A 168 -3.21 5.89 -15.58
C GLY A 168 -3.08 6.96 -14.49
N ASN A 169 -4.19 7.50 -13.97
CA ASN A 169 -4.12 8.32 -12.78
C ASN A 169 -3.85 7.45 -11.56
N VAL A 170 -3.02 7.95 -10.67
CA VAL A 170 -2.54 7.24 -9.48
C VAL A 170 -3.14 7.88 -8.23
N TYR A 171 -3.73 7.07 -7.39
CA TYR A 171 -4.28 7.49 -6.11
C TYR A 171 -3.49 6.81 -5.00
N VAL A 172 -2.97 7.59 -4.07
CA VAL A 172 -2.08 7.12 -3.00
C VAL A 172 -2.65 7.55 -1.66
N THR A 173 -2.67 6.65 -0.68
CA THR A 173 -3.20 6.96 0.65
C THR A 173 -2.27 6.47 1.77
N GLY A 174 -2.37 7.12 2.94
CA GLY A 174 -1.59 6.76 4.12
C GLY A 174 -1.77 7.74 5.28
N SER A 175 -0.71 7.97 6.03
CA SER A 175 -0.66 8.97 7.10
C SER A 175 0.36 10.05 6.79
N SER A 176 0.04 11.28 7.12
CA SER A 176 0.93 12.43 6.90
C SER A 176 0.86 13.41 8.06
N ALA A 177 2.01 13.86 8.52
CA ALA A 177 2.08 14.82 9.60
C ALA A 177 1.47 16.18 9.21
N GLY A 178 0.47 16.61 9.97
CA GLY A 178 -0.14 17.92 9.85
C GLY A 178 0.67 19.03 10.54
N SER A 179 0.29 20.28 10.33
CA SER A 179 0.93 21.44 10.99
C SER A 179 0.80 21.44 12.52
N SER A 180 -0.16 20.69 13.07
CA SER A 180 -0.36 20.47 14.50
C SER A 180 0.48 19.32 15.09
N LEU A 181 1.40 18.75 14.29
CA LEU A 181 2.21 17.58 14.65
C LEU A 181 1.39 16.30 14.87
N SER A 182 0.10 16.30 14.51
CA SER A 182 -0.73 15.11 14.42
C SER A 182 -0.53 14.44 13.07
N PHE A 183 -0.75 13.12 13.04
CA PHE A 183 -0.79 12.39 11.78
C PHE A 183 -2.22 12.29 11.28
N ASP A 184 -2.46 12.70 10.05
CA ASP A 184 -3.78 12.71 9.44
C ASP A 184 -3.86 11.70 8.28
N TYR A 185 -5.08 11.22 7.96
CA TYR A 185 -5.29 10.58 6.66
C TYR A 185 -4.86 11.52 5.56
N LEU A 186 -4.09 11.03 4.62
CA LEU A 186 -3.76 11.74 3.41
C LEU A 186 -4.07 10.88 2.19
N THR A 187 -4.80 11.45 1.23
CA THR A 187 -5.00 10.85 -0.09
C THR A 187 -4.59 11.85 -1.16
N LEU A 188 -3.70 11.42 -2.05
CA LEU A 188 -3.18 12.20 -3.18
C LEU A 188 -3.65 11.60 -4.49
N LYS A 189 -3.91 12.44 -5.48
CA LYS A 189 -4.09 12.03 -6.87
C LYS A 189 -3.00 12.64 -7.74
N TYR A 190 -2.33 11.80 -8.52
CA TYR A 190 -1.44 12.21 -9.61
C TYR A 190 -2.07 11.80 -10.96
N ASN A 191 -1.86 12.59 -12.00
CA ASN A 191 -2.16 12.14 -13.36
C ASN A 191 -1.08 11.15 -13.86
N SER A 192 -1.26 10.59 -15.05
CA SER A 192 -0.35 9.59 -15.65
C SER A 192 1.08 10.12 -15.86
N ALA A 193 1.28 11.45 -15.92
CA ALA A 193 2.59 12.12 -16.00
C ALA A 193 3.19 12.43 -14.61
N GLY A 194 2.52 12.04 -13.52
CA GLY A 194 2.97 12.31 -12.16
C GLY A 194 2.74 13.74 -11.67
N VAL A 195 1.83 14.51 -12.31
CA VAL A 195 1.46 15.84 -11.84
C VAL A 195 0.33 15.68 -10.81
N GLN A 196 0.56 16.22 -9.61
CA GLN A 196 -0.46 16.21 -8.54
C GLN A 196 -1.71 16.98 -9.00
N GLN A 197 -2.86 16.37 -8.86
CA GLN A 197 -4.15 16.94 -9.24
C GLN A 197 -4.91 17.50 -8.05
N TRP A 198 -4.89 16.74 -6.95
CA TRP A 198 -5.49 17.15 -5.70
C TRP A 198 -4.88 16.39 -4.51
N GLU A 199 -5.14 16.92 -3.35
CA GLU A 199 -4.79 16.40 -2.04
C GLU A 199 -6.03 16.44 -1.15
N LYS A 200 -6.28 15.37 -0.41
CA LYS A 200 -7.36 15.29 0.57
C LYS A 200 -6.79 14.81 1.89
N ARG A 201 -6.89 15.67 2.87
CA ARG A 201 -6.49 15.41 4.25
C ARG A 201 -7.74 15.27 5.11
N PHE A 202 -7.78 14.26 5.97
CA PHE A 202 -8.81 14.14 6.99
C PHE A 202 -8.10 14.04 8.34
N ASN A 203 -8.42 14.98 9.21
CA ASN A 203 -8.00 15.00 10.60
C ASN A 203 -9.23 14.64 11.45
N GLY A 204 -9.12 13.58 12.25
CA GLY A 204 -10.15 13.19 13.21
C GLY A 204 -10.47 14.29 14.22
N SER A 205 -11.45 14.05 15.06
CA SER A 205 -11.95 15.04 16.04
C SER A 205 -10.93 15.47 17.09
N PHE A 206 -9.85 14.70 17.25
CA PHE A 206 -8.74 14.97 18.17
C PHE A 206 -7.43 14.89 17.39
N SER A 207 -6.60 15.93 17.48
CA SER A 207 -5.29 16.03 16.83
C SER A 207 -4.33 14.92 17.31
N ASN A 208 -4.58 13.69 16.89
CA ASN A 208 -3.85 12.48 17.21
C ASN A 208 -3.46 11.73 15.93
N PHE A 209 -3.21 10.43 16.03
CA PHE A 209 -2.76 9.60 14.93
C PHE A 209 -3.95 9.05 14.13
N ASP A 210 -4.10 9.52 12.90
CA ASP A 210 -5.03 9.00 11.91
C ASP A 210 -4.23 8.43 10.71
N ALA A 211 -4.62 7.28 10.18
CA ALA A 211 -3.92 6.65 9.08
C ALA A 211 -4.85 5.83 8.18
N ALA A 212 -4.80 6.07 6.88
CA ALA A 212 -5.45 5.24 5.88
C ALA A 212 -4.54 4.07 5.47
N TYR A 213 -5.02 2.83 5.57
CA TYR A 213 -4.22 1.64 5.28
C TYR A 213 -4.54 1.00 3.93
N ALA A 214 -5.74 1.24 3.40
CA ALA A 214 -6.14 0.64 2.14
C ALA A 214 -6.98 1.61 1.29
N ILE A 215 -6.88 1.46 -0.04
CA ILE A 215 -7.57 2.26 -1.04
C ILE A 215 -8.09 1.36 -2.16
N LYS A 216 -9.29 1.64 -2.67
CA LYS A 216 -9.88 1.01 -3.87
C LYS A 216 -10.66 2.02 -4.69
N LEU A 217 -10.84 1.69 -5.97
CA LEU A 217 -11.72 2.39 -6.89
C LEU A 217 -12.93 1.52 -7.23
N ASP A 218 -14.08 2.15 -7.44
CA ASP A 218 -15.19 1.50 -8.13
C ASP A 218 -15.13 1.75 -9.66
N TYR A 219 -16.03 1.13 -10.40
CA TYR A 219 -16.11 1.29 -11.87
C TYR A 219 -16.49 2.72 -12.31
N SER A 220 -17.06 3.52 -11.43
CA SER A 220 -17.42 4.93 -11.68
C SER A 220 -16.27 5.89 -11.37
N GLY A 221 -15.14 5.38 -10.86
CA GLY A 221 -13.98 6.16 -10.46
C GLY A 221 -14.10 6.81 -9.09
N ASN A 222 -15.08 6.40 -8.26
CA ASN A 222 -15.10 6.82 -6.86
C ASN A 222 -13.98 6.12 -6.09
N ILE A 223 -13.43 6.84 -5.12
CA ILE A 223 -12.29 6.40 -4.33
C ILE A 223 -12.78 6.07 -2.91
N TYR A 224 -12.43 4.89 -2.44
CA TYR A 224 -12.72 4.44 -1.09
C TYR A 224 -11.42 4.22 -0.34
N VAL A 225 -11.30 4.81 0.84
CA VAL A 225 -10.14 4.67 1.73
C VAL A 225 -10.60 4.21 3.10
N THR A 226 -9.85 3.31 3.72
CA THR A 226 -10.14 2.85 5.08
C THR A 226 -8.87 2.75 5.92
N GLY A 227 -9.06 2.85 7.24
CA GLY A 227 -7.98 2.78 8.21
C GLY A 227 -8.47 3.01 9.61
N ALA A 228 -7.72 3.79 10.38
CA ALA A 228 -8.05 4.15 11.74
C ALA A 228 -7.95 5.65 11.97
N ALA A 229 -8.93 6.22 12.66
CA ALA A 229 -8.92 7.63 13.09
C ALA A 229 -9.23 7.72 14.57
N THR A 230 -8.59 8.66 15.26
CA THR A 230 -8.81 8.86 16.69
C THR A 230 -10.18 9.49 16.93
N GLY A 231 -11.05 8.77 17.65
CA GLY A 231 -12.40 9.18 18.03
C GLY A 231 -12.48 9.83 19.40
N LEU A 232 -13.72 10.05 19.86
CA LEU A 232 -14.03 10.55 21.21
C LEU A 232 -13.54 9.52 22.25
N GLY A 233 -12.58 9.89 23.08
CA GLY A 233 -12.10 9.05 24.17
C GLY A 233 -10.70 8.48 23.99
N THR A 234 -9.95 8.91 22.97
CA THR A 234 -8.52 8.63 22.76
C THR A 234 -8.16 7.31 22.05
N PHE A 235 -9.14 6.45 21.76
CA PHE A 235 -8.90 5.22 21.02
C PHE A 235 -9.15 5.41 19.52
N LYS A 236 -8.64 4.49 18.73
CA LYS A 236 -8.77 4.52 17.27
C LYS A 236 -10.02 3.79 16.85
N ASP A 237 -10.79 4.40 15.98
CA ASP A 237 -11.99 3.81 15.39
C ASP A 237 -11.77 3.47 13.93
N PHE A 238 -12.47 2.47 13.40
CA PHE A 238 -12.53 2.30 11.95
C PHE A 238 -13.02 3.60 11.30
N LEU A 239 -12.30 4.09 10.31
CA LEU A 239 -12.77 5.16 9.45
C LEU A 239 -12.77 4.70 8.01
N THR A 240 -13.90 4.85 7.34
CA THR A 240 -14.03 4.65 5.89
C THR A 240 -14.56 5.91 5.24
N ILE A 241 -13.89 6.39 4.20
CA ILE A 241 -14.27 7.59 3.46
C ILE A 241 -14.47 7.25 1.99
N LYS A 242 -15.54 7.77 1.40
CA LYS A 242 -15.77 7.77 -0.04
C LYS A 242 -15.56 9.17 -0.58
N TYR A 243 -14.74 9.28 -1.63
CA TYR A 243 -14.62 10.46 -2.47
C TYR A 243 -15.17 10.17 -3.86
N ASP A 244 -15.71 11.18 -4.54
CA ASP A 244 -16.00 11.11 -5.97
C ASP A 244 -14.69 11.20 -6.80
N ALA A 245 -14.79 11.05 -8.11
CA ALA A 245 -13.63 11.12 -9.02
C ALA A 245 -12.90 12.48 -9.01
N LEU A 246 -13.56 13.55 -8.53
CA LEU A 246 -12.99 14.88 -8.38
C LEU A 246 -12.34 15.09 -7.00
N GLY A 247 -12.45 14.10 -6.11
CA GLY A 247 -11.95 14.17 -4.74
C GLY A 247 -12.89 14.87 -3.78
N THR A 248 -14.18 15.07 -4.13
CA THR A 248 -15.17 15.58 -3.18
C THR A 248 -15.58 14.46 -2.24
N GLN A 249 -15.55 14.69 -0.94
CA GLN A 249 -16.03 13.72 0.04
C GLN A 249 -17.53 13.52 -0.11
N VAL A 250 -17.93 12.29 -0.43
CA VAL A 250 -19.35 11.92 -0.56
C VAL A 250 -19.91 11.53 0.81
N TRP A 251 -19.17 10.68 1.53
CA TRP A 251 -19.49 10.31 2.90
C TRP A 251 -18.22 9.87 3.65
N ALA A 252 -18.31 9.92 4.97
CA ALA A 252 -17.37 9.30 5.90
C ALA A 252 -18.16 8.52 6.95
N ARG A 253 -17.67 7.34 7.34
CA ARG A 253 -18.28 6.48 8.36
C ARG A 253 -17.22 6.01 9.34
N THR A 254 -17.49 6.25 10.61
CA THR A 254 -16.74 5.70 11.71
C THR A 254 -17.48 4.51 12.32
N TYR A 255 -16.75 3.54 12.80
CA TYR A 255 -17.27 2.47 13.64
C TYR A 255 -16.38 2.37 14.88
N ASP A 256 -17.01 2.54 16.02
CA ASP A 256 -16.45 2.37 17.37
C ASP A 256 -17.15 1.18 18.02
N ALA A 257 -16.41 0.18 18.40
CA ALA A 257 -16.97 -1.00 19.08
C ALA A 257 -17.45 -0.64 20.50
N ILE A 258 -18.36 -1.45 21.06
CA ILE A 258 -18.91 -1.26 22.41
C ILE A 258 -17.84 -1.14 23.50
N SER A 259 -16.67 -1.71 23.25
CA SER A 259 -15.51 -1.63 24.17
C SER A 259 -14.86 -0.26 24.23
N HIS A 260 -15.13 0.60 23.25
CA HIS A 260 -14.49 1.92 23.05
C HIS A 260 -12.97 1.82 23.12
N LYS A 261 -12.40 0.81 22.44
CA LYS A 261 -10.95 0.58 22.31
C LYS A 261 -10.54 0.61 20.85
N ASP A 262 -9.24 0.37 20.58
CA ASP A 262 -8.66 0.47 19.24
C ASP A 262 -9.32 -0.47 18.23
N ASP A 263 -9.85 0.10 17.16
CA ASP A 263 -10.43 -0.56 15.99
C ASP A 263 -9.69 -0.10 14.71
N TYR A 264 -9.32 -1.02 13.82
CA TYR A 264 -8.52 -0.70 12.63
C TYR A 264 -9.10 -1.36 11.39
N GLY A 265 -9.48 -0.56 10.38
CA GLY A 265 -9.78 -1.03 9.03
C GLY A 265 -8.50 -1.28 8.25
N THR A 266 -8.18 -2.53 7.92
CA THR A 266 -6.89 -2.90 7.31
C THR A 266 -6.97 -3.20 5.83
N SER A 267 -8.16 -3.53 5.32
CA SER A 267 -8.38 -3.85 3.91
C SER A 267 -9.81 -3.53 3.50
N LEU A 268 -10.03 -3.31 2.22
CA LEU A 268 -11.36 -3.10 1.67
C LEU A 268 -11.50 -3.69 0.26
N ALA A 269 -12.73 -4.04 -0.09
CA ALA A 269 -13.15 -4.43 -1.42
C ALA A 269 -14.41 -3.68 -1.80
N VAL A 270 -14.62 -3.44 -3.09
CA VAL A 270 -15.81 -2.80 -3.62
C VAL A 270 -16.41 -3.72 -4.69
N ASP A 271 -17.70 -3.99 -4.61
CA ASP A 271 -18.39 -4.80 -5.61
C ASP A 271 -18.85 -3.95 -6.82
N SER A 272 -19.42 -4.61 -7.82
CA SER A 272 -19.85 -3.98 -9.07
C SER A 272 -21.05 -3.02 -8.94
N VAL A 273 -21.75 -3.06 -7.80
CA VAL A 273 -22.89 -2.16 -7.51
C VAL A 273 -22.53 -1.07 -6.48
N GLY A 274 -21.26 -1.04 -6.07
CA GLY A 274 -20.72 -0.01 -5.18
C GLY A 274 -20.89 -0.28 -3.69
N ASN A 275 -21.19 -1.52 -3.29
CA ASN A 275 -21.10 -1.91 -1.89
C ASN A 275 -19.62 -2.01 -1.48
N VAL A 276 -19.31 -1.56 -0.28
CA VAL A 276 -17.96 -1.52 0.26
C VAL A 276 -17.86 -2.48 1.45
N PHE A 277 -16.99 -3.45 1.32
CA PHE A 277 -16.67 -4.40 2.38
C PHE A 277 -15.34 -4.00 3.00
N VAL A 278 -15.35 -3.65 4.27
CA VAL A 278 -14.16 -3.28 5.03
C VAL A 278 -13.89 -4.33 6.07
N THR A 279 -12.68 -4.81 6.14
CA THR A 279 -12.26 -5.78 7.15
C THR A 279 -11.07 -5.27 7.94
N GLY A 280 -10.97 -5.74 9.19
CA GLY A 280 -9.88 -5.37 10.07
C GLY A 280 -9.98 -6.05 11.43
N ILE A 281 -9.49 -5.37 12.44
CA ILE A 281 -9.45 -5.85 13.82
C ILE A 281 -10.20 -4.87 14.73
N SER A 282 -10.90 -5.42 15.72
CA SER A 282 -11.62 -4.67 16.72
C SER A 282 -11.23 -5.17 18.11
N ALA A 283 -10.89 -4.27 19.02
CA ALA A 283 -10.47 -4.64 20.36
C ALA A 283 -11.69 -4.92 21.27
N ALA A 284 -11.71 -6.08 21.91
CA ALA A 284 -12.68 -6.43 22.92
C ALA A 284 -12.35 -5.77 24.29
N ALA A 285 -13.31 -5.75 25.20
CA ALA A 285 -13.16 -5.13 26.53
C ALA A 285 -12.01 -5.74 27.36
N ASN A 286 -11.68 -7.03 27.15
CA ASN A 286 -10.57 -7.71 27.80
C ASN A 286 -9.20 -7.44 27.15
N GLY A 287 -9.14 -6.62 26.07
CA GLY A 287 -7.91 -6.27 25.37
C GLY A 287 -7.49 -7.27 24.28
N THR A 288 -8.27 -8.32 24.00
CA THR A 288 -8.04 -9.17 22.82
C THR A 288 -8.58 -8.49 21.57
N PHE A 289 -8.06 -8.87 20.40
CA PHE A 289 -8.56 -8.39 19.11
C PHE A 289 -9.36 -9.50 18.43
N ASP A 290 -10.49 -9.10 17.87
CA ASP A 290 -11.37 -9.94 17.08
C ASP A 290 -11.39 -9.48 15.62
N PHE A 291 -11.70 -10.38 14.70
CA PHE A 291 -12.00 -10.03 13.32
C PHE A 291 -13.31 -9.24 13.23
N LEU A 292 -13.28 -8.15 12.45
CA LEU A 292 -14.48 -7.40 12.10
C LEU A 292 -14.57 -7.22 10.58
N THR A 293 -15.78 -7.39 10.05
CA THR A 293 -16.11 -7.03 8.67
C THR A 293 -17.39 -6.19 8.67
N ILE A 294 -17.31 -5.02 8.04
CA ILE A 294 -18.42 -4.07 7.90
C ILE A 294 -18.76 -3.97 6.41
N CYS A 295 -20.05 -3.96 6.11
CA CYS A 295 -20.53 -3.69 4.76
C CYS A 295 -21.30 -2.37 4.75
N TYR A 296 -20.90 -1.45 3.88
CA TYR A 296 -21.63 -0.25 3.55
C TYR A 296 -22.22 -0.38 2.16
N ASN A 297 -23.44 0.09 1.96
CA ASN A 297 -23.99 0.24 0.62
C ASN A 297 -23.37 1.46 -0.10
N SER A 298 -23.75 1.72 -1.35
CA SER A 298 -23.19 2.83 -2.14
C SER A 298 -23.44 4.22 -1.54
N ALA A 299 -24.41 4.35 -0.62
CA ALA A 299 -24.74 5.60 0.10
C ALA A 299 -24.03 5.71 1.47
N GLY A 300 -23.34 4.67 1.91
CA GLY A 300 -22.56 4.57 3.14
C GLY A 300 -23.33 4.05 4.34
#